data_34fde1ca11288b5cd98436772c9708ea
#
_entry.id   34fde1ca11288b5cd98436772c9708ea
#
_cell.length_a   1.000
_cell.length_b   1.000
_cell.length_c   1.000
_cell.angle_alpha   90.00
_cell.angle_beta   90.00
_cell.angle_gamma   90.00
#
_symmetry.space_group_name_H-M   'P 1'
#
loop_
_entity.id
_entity.type
_entity.pdbx_description
1 polymer ?
#
loop_
_entity_poly.entity_id
_entity_poly.type
_entity_poly.pdbx_seq_one_letter_code
_entity_poly.pdbx_strand_id
1 'polypeptide(L)'
;GVRTILVDGKGFHLNGKLIKFQGVCLHHDLGPLGAAVNRAALIRQIRILKDMGCDAIRTAHNMPSTMQMEVCDSMGMMVMAESFDMWLYPKCKNGYALHFRDWAERDMTNLVLCHRNHPCIVMWSIGNEIPEQWSVQGRQLSRWLQDICHRLDPTRPVTQGMDKAEASLQSGFAQVM
;
A
#
# COMPACT_ATOMS: atom_id res chain seq x y z
N GLY A 1 17.91 7.95 -1.36
CA GLY A 1 17.73 8.66 -2.61
C GLY A 1 16.85 9.88 -2.47
N VAL A 2 17.03 10.85 -3.35
CA VAL A 2 16.16 12.03 -3.44
C VAL A 2 15.28 11.86 -4.66
N ARG A 3 13.99 12.08 -4.50
CA ARG A 3 13.00 12.01 -5.60
C ARG A 3 11.88 13.02 -5.39
N THR A 4 11.24 13.39 -6.48
CA THR A 4 10.01 14.18 -6.46
C THR A 4 8.84 13.34 -6.96
N ILE A 5 7.68 13.48 -6.30
CA ILE A 5 6.44 12.82 -6.66
C ILE A 5 5.38 13.90 -6.87
N LEU A 6 4.62 13.78 -7.96
CA LEU A 6 3.44 14.60 -8.23
C LEU A 6 2.35 13.69 -8.80
N VAL A 7 1.13 13.88 -8.35
CA VAL A 7 -0.06 13.26 -8.96
C VAL A 7 -0.97 14.38 -9.44
N ASP A 8 -1.37 14.33 -10.69
CA ASP A 8 -2.28 15.30 -11.31
C ASP A 8 -3.30 14.59 -12.23
N GLY A 9 -4.09 15.37 -12.96
CA GLY A 9 -5.09 14.81 -13.89
C GLY A 9 -4.51 14.02 -15.07
N LYS A 10 -3.19 14.03 -15.27
CA LYS A 10 -2.49 13.24 -16.29
C LYS A 10 -1.96 11.92 -15.73
N GLY A 11 -1.80 11.81 -14.40
CA GLY A 11 -1.33 10.62 -13.72
C GLY A 11 -0.21 10.86 -12.72
N PHE A 12 0.62 9.84 -12.53
CA PHE A 12 1.72 9.84 -11.58
C PHE A 12 3.03 10.28 -12.25
N HIS A 13 3.69 11.27 -11.66
CA HIS A 13 4.98 11.78 -12.11
C HIS A 13 6.08 11.47 -11.10
N LEU A 14 7.15 10.88 -11.58
CA LEU A 14 8.38 10.66 -10.81
C LEU A 14 9.51 11.48 -11.41
N ASN A 15 10.13 12.35 -10.62
CA ASN A 15 11.22 13.23 -11.05
C ASN A 15 10.84 14.05 -12.31
N GLY A 16 9.61 14.56 -12.34
CA GLY A 16 9.07 15.35 -13.45
C GLY A 16 8.66 14.56 -14.70
N LYS A 17 8.80 13.24 -14.71
CA LYS A 17 8.39 12.38 -15.83
C LYS A 17 7.10 11.67 -15.52
N LEU A 18 6.13 11.74 -16.41
CA LEU A 18 4.93 10.91 -16.34
C LEU A 18 5.32 9.44 -16.49
N ILE A 19 4.93 8.61 -15.53
CA ILE A 19 5.18 7.17 -15.57
C ILE A 19 3.89 6.39 -15.37
N LYS A 20 3.90 5.15 -15.84
CA LYS A 20 2.88 4.15 -15.55
C LYS A 20 3.56 2.98 -14.85
N PHE A 21 3.05 2.60 -13.69
CA PHE A 21 3.59 1.46 -12.96
C PHE A 21 3.44 0.15 -13.75
N GLN A 22 4.52 -0.59 -13.84
CA GLN A 22 4.56 -1.96 -14.35
C GLN A 22 4.97 -2.86 -13.19
N GLY A 23 4.01 -3.51 -12.55
CA GLY A 23 4.32 -4.17 -11.30
C GLY A 23 3.38 -5.30 -10.94
N VAL A 24 3.65 -5.89 -9.78
CA VAL A 24 2.93 -7.03 -9.23
C VAL A 24 2.56 -6.80 -7.77
N CYS A 25 1.58 -7.57 -7.28
CA CYS A 25 1.30 -7.71 -5.86
C CYS A 25 2.18 -8.81 -5.26
N LEU A 26 2.81 -8.53 -4.11
CA LEU A 26 3.56 -9.52 -3.33
C LEU A 26 2.83 -9.78 -2.01
N HIS A 27 2.44 -11.02 -1.77
CA HIS A 27 1.63 -11.44 -0.63
C HIS A 27 2.46 -11.91 0.58
N HIS A 28 3.61 -11.29 0.82
CA HIS A 28 4.49 -11.60 1.94
C HIS A 28 4.84 -13.09 2.03
N ASP A 29 5.23 -13.67 0.90
CA ASP A 29 5.55 -15.07 0.74
C ASP A 29 6.90 -15.23 0.01
N LEU A 30 7.79 -16.04 0.58
CA LEU A 30 9.09 -16.37 0.01
C LEU A 30 9.19 -17.87 -0.32
N GLY A 31 8.10 -18.48 -0.74
CA GLY A 31 8.02 -19.90 -1.13
C GLY A 31 8.26 -20.83 0.05
N PRO A 32 9.29 -21.68 0.05
CA PRO A 32 9.55 -22.62 1.14
C PRO A 32 9.79 -21.96 2.51
N LEU A 33 10.11 -20.66 2.53
CA LEU A 33 10.31 -19.90 3.75
C LEU A 33 8.99 -19.35 4.32
N GLY A 34 7.90 -19.41 3.56
CA GLY A 34 6.62 -18.82 3.95
C GLY A 34 6.77 -17.34 4.22
N ALA A 35 6.23 -16.86 5.34
CA ALA A 35 6.30 -15.46 5.75
C ALA A 35 7.62 -15.07 6.46
N ALA A 36 8.59 -15.99 6.59
CA ALA A 36 9.88 -15.66 7.19
C ALA A 36 10.69 -14.75 6.26
N VAL A 37 11.16 -13.61 6.83
CA VAL A 37 11.91 -12.62 6.07
C VAL A 37 13.38 -13.06 5.93
N ASN A 38 13.85 -13.13 4.69
CA ASN A 38 15.24 -13.45 4.37
C ASN A 38 15.77 -12.53 3.28
N ARG A 39 16.89 -11.82 3.56
CA ARG A 39 17.45 -10.81 2.66
C ARG A 39 17.85 -11.37 1.29
N ALA A 40 18.49 -12.54 1.26
CA ALA A 40 18.92 -13.14 0.00
C ALA A 40 17.73 -13.58 -0.87
N ALA A 41 16.67 -14.11 -0.24
CA ALA A 41 15.45 -14.49 -0.93
C ALA A 41 14.71 -13.25 -1.46
N LEU A 42 14.64 -12.16 -0.69
CA LEU A 42 14.07 -10.89 -1.15
C LEU A 42 14.86 -10.31 -2.34
N ILE A 43 16.19 -10.27 -2.27
CA ILE A 43 17.03 -9.80 -3.38
C ILE A 43 16.76 -10.65 -4.64
N ARG A 44 16.69 -11.97 -4.49
CA ARG A 44 16.37 -12.86 -5.62
C ARG A 44 14.99 -12.56 -6.19
N GLN A 45 13.97 -12.41 -5.36
CA GLN A 45 12.60 -12.10 -5.77
C GLN A 45 12.54 -10.78 -6.55
N ILE A 46 13.10 -9.70 -5.99
CA ILE A 46 13.10 -8.38 -6.64
C ILE A 46 13.90 -8.41 -7.95
N ARG A 47 15.02 -9.15 -8.02
CA ARG A 47 15.79 -9.31 -9.26
C ARG A 47 14.95 -9.95 -10.36
N ILE A 48 14.27 -11.06 -10.05
CA ILE A 48 13.40 -11.75 -11.02
C ILE A 48 12.30 -10.80 -11.52
N LEU A 49 11.69 -10.02 -10.64
CA LEU A 49 10.67 -9.05 -11.04
C LEU A 49 11.24 -7.97 -11.96
N LYS A 50 12.43 -7.46 -11.67
CA LYS A 50 13.10 -6.48 -12.56
C LYS A 50 13.44 -7.09 -13.91
N ASP A 51 13.91 -8.33 -13.94
CA ASP A 51 14.22 -9.05 -15.19
C ASP A 51 12.95 -9.30 -16.04
N MET A 52 11.77 -9.39 -15.39
CA MET A 52 10.46 -9.41 -16.06
C MET A 52 10.01 -8.03 -16.58
N GLY A 53 10.73 -6.96 -16.26
CA GLY A 53 10.34 -5.58 -16.62
C GLY A 53 9.51 -4.85 -15.57
N CYS A 54 9.38 -5.40 -14.35
CA CYS A 54 8.68 -4.70 -13.28
C CYS A 54 9.52 -3.54 -12.73
N ASP A 55 8.85 -2.41 -12.50
CA ASP A 55 9.41 -1.22 -11.85
C ASP A 55 8.75 -0.93 -10.47
N ALA A 56 7.67 -1.62 -10.15
CA ALA A 56 6.92 -1.42 -8.92
C ALA A 56 6.39 -2.73 -8.32
N ILE A 57 6.17 -2.71 -7.00
CA ILE A 57 5.42 -3.73 -6.26
C ILE A 57 4.36 -3.08 -5.37
N ARG A 58 3.28 -3.83 -5.09
CA ARG A 58 2.34 -3.53 -4.02
C ARG A 58 2.48 -4.59 -2.94
N THR A 59 2.64 -4.17 -1.69
CA THR A 59 2.73 -5.10 -0.56
C THR A 59 1.31 -5.53 -0.15
N ALA A 60 0.84 -6.60 -0.76
CA ALA A 60 -0.51 -7.11 -0.59
C ALA A 60 -0.57 -8.10 0.58
N HIS A 61 -1.44 -7.97 1.49
CA HIS A 61 -2.30 -6.85 1.85
C HIS A 61 -2.00 -6.51 3.29
N ASN A 62 -0.75 -6.16 3.58
CA ASN A 62 -0.24 -5.94 4.93
C ASN A 62 1.04 -5.11 4.93
N MET A 63 1.41 -4.61 6.12
CA MET A 63 2.63 -3.84 6.31
C MET A 63 3.88 -4.64 5.88
N PRO A 64 4.73 -4.07 5.00
CA PRO A 64 5.98 -4.72 4.61
C PRO A 64 7.00 -4.75 5.74
N SER A 65 7.96 -5.67 5.64
CA SER A 65 9.11 -5.64 6.54
C SER A 65 10.09 -4.52 6.16
N THR A 66 10.80 -3.98 7.15
CA THR A 66 11.87 -2.98 6.90
C THR A 66 12.94 -3.54 5.96
N MET A 67 13.30 -4.81 6.10
CA MET A 67 14.28 -5.46 5.22
C MET A 67 13.82 -5.48 3.76
N GLN A 68 12.53 -5.67 3.49
CA GLN A 68 11.99 -5.61 2.13
C GLN A 68 12.11 -4.19 1.56
N MET A 69 11.83 -3.16 2.37
CA MET A 69 11.99 -1.77 1.95
C MET A 69 13.44 -1.40 1.67
N GLU A 70 14.38 -1.83 2.52
CA GLU A 70 15.82 -1.65 2.27
C GLU A 70 16.29 -2.31 0.96
N VAL A 71 15.79 -3.51 0.67
CA VAL A 71 16.10 -4.19 -0.60
C VAL A 71 15.50 -3.42 -1.78
N CYS A 72 14.26 -2.96 -1.68
CA CYS A 72 13.62 -2.15 -2.72
C CYS A 72 14.36 -0.82 -2.94
N ASP A 73 14.79 -0.14 -1.86
CA ASP A 73 15.61 1.08 -1.95
C ASP A 73 16.91 0.81 -2.72
N SER A 74 17.64 -0.26 -2.34
CA SER A 74 18.94 -0.57 -2.93
C SER A 74 18.85 -1.02 -4.39
N MET A 75 17.74 -1.63 -4.78
CA MET A 75 17.52 -2.15 -6.12
C MET A 75 16.68 -1.24 -7.03
N GLY A 76 16.19 -0.11 -6.51
CA GLY A 76 15.38 0.84 -7.28
C GLY A 76 14.01 0.26 -7.70
N MET A 77 13.33 -0.45 -6.81
CA MET A 77 11.98 -0.95 -6.99
C MET A 77 11.00 -0.03 -6.27
N MET A 78 10.06 0.57 -6.99
CA MET A 78 9.01 1.40 -6.38
C MET A 78 8.04 0.53 -5.56
N VAL A 79 7.48 1.12 -4.50
CA VAL A 79 6.58 0.39 -3.60
C VAL A 79 5.32 1.20 -3.32
N MET A 80 4.17 0.56 -3.54
CA MET A 80 2.89 0.93 -2.94
C MET A 80 2.77 0.13 -1.63
N ALA A 81 3.00 0.80 -0.50
CA ALA A 81 2.98 0.14 0.80
C ALA A 81 1.55 0.10 1.35
N GLU A 82 1.04 -1.10 1.58
CA GLU A 82 -0.34 -1.33 2.00
C GLU A 82 -0.43 -1.81 3.45
N SER A 83 -1.52 -1.43 4.12
CA SER A 83 -1.76 -1.73 5.53
C SER A 83 -2.70 -2.89 5.77
N PHE A 84 -3.90 -2.88 5.14
CA PHE A 84 -5.01 -3.75 5.54
C PHE A 84 -5.67 -4.45 4.37
N ASP A 85 -5.97 -5.74 4.53
CA ASP A 85 -6.83 -6.48 3.60
C ASP A 85 -8.32 -6.24 3.87
N MET A 86 -8.69 -5.88 5.08
CA MET A 86 -10.08 -5.65 5.51
C MET A 86 -10.11 -4.63 6.65
N TRP A 87 -11.27 -3.99 6.83
CA TRP A 87 -11.50 -3.09 7.96
C TRP A 87 -12.43 -3.72 9.00
N LEU A 88 -13.64 -3.16 9.21
CA LEU A 88 -14.57 -3.62 10.24
C LEU A 88 -15.30 -4.91 9.86
N TYR A 89 -15.64 -5.08 8.57
CA TYR A 89 -16.33 -6.27 8.10
C TYR A 89 -15.35 -7.35 7.68
N PRO A 90 -15.48 -8.57 8.24
CA PRO A 90 -14.53 -9.64 7.97
C PRO A 90 -14.72 -10.23 6.58
N LYS A 91 -13.62 -10.45 5.86
CA LYS A 91 -13.56 -11.31 4.66
C LYS A 91 -13.35 -12.77 5.03
N CYS A 92 -12.79 -13.04 6.21
CA CYS A 92 -12.54 -14.37 6.73
C CYS A 92 -12.64 -14.40 8.25
N LYS A 93 -12.85 -15.60 8.81
CA LYS A 93 -13.13 -15.82 10.24
C LYS A 93 -12.06 -15.24 11.17
N ASN A 94 -10.78 -15.38 10.82
CA ASN A 94 -9.65 -14.97 11.64
C ASN A 94 -8.88 -13.80 11.03
N GLY A 95 -9.58 -12.91 10.31
CA GLY A 95 -8.99 -11.75 9.66
C GLY A 95 -8.80 -10.56 10.58
N TYR A 96 -8.13 -9.54 10.05
CA TYR A 96 -7.79 -8.32 10.78
C TYR A 96 -9.02 -7.53 11.31
N ALA A 97 -10.20 -7.76 10.76
CA ALA A 97 -11.44 -7.14 11.24
C ALA A 97 -11.68 -7.34 12.75
N LEU A 98 -11.18 -8.44 13.32
CA LEU A 98 -11.23 -8.70 14.77
C LEU A 98 -10.46 -7.67 15.60
N HIS A 99 -9.47 -7.03 15.00
CA HIS A 99 -8.53 -6.11 15.66
C HIS A 99 -8.68 -4.67 15.19
N PHE A 100 -9.37 -4.44 14.07
CA PHE A 100 -9.39 -3.14 13.39
C PHE A 100 -9.80 -1.99 14.31
N ARG A 101 -10.84 -2.15 15.15
CA ARG A 101 -11.31 -1.07 16.04
C ARG A 101 -10.25 -0.59 17.02
N ASP A 102 -9.46 -1.52 17.55
CA ASP A 102 -8.52 -1.23 18.63
C ASP A 102 -7.12 -0.92 18.11
N TRP A 103 -6.78 -1.37 16.90
CA TRP A 103 -5.40 -1.36 16.42
C TRP A 103 -5.16 -0.56 15.14
N ALA A 104 -6.19 -0.25 14.36
CA ALA A 104 -5.99 0.34 13.02
C ALA A 104 -5.23 1.67 13.04
N GLU A 105 -5.52 2.57 13.99
CA GLU A 105 -4.79 3.85 14.11
C GLU A 105 -3.31 3.61 14.42
N ARG A 106 -3.04 2.72 15.36
CA ARG A 106 -1.67 2.37 15.76
C ARG A 106 -0.90 1.72 14.61
N ASP A 107 -1.53 0.78 13.92
CA ASP A 107 -0.88 0.02 12.86
C ASP A 107 -0.66 0.89 11.61
N MET A 108 -1.63 1.74 11.25
CA MET A 108 -1.44 2.72 10.17
C MET A 108 -0.35 3.73 10.51
N THR A 109 -0.32 4.22 11.75
CA THR A 109 0.73 5.10 12.25
C THR A 109 2.10 4.43 12.17
N ASN A 110 2.19 3.17 12.60
CA ASN A 110 3.43 2.39 12.54
C ASN A 110 3.91 2.19 11.10
N LEU A 111 3.00 1.85 10.17
CA LEU A 111 3.36 1.71 8.75
C LEU A 111 4.05 2.98 8.24
N VAL A 112 3.43 4.14 8.46
CA VAL A 112 3.99 5.41 7.96
C VAL A 112 5.28 5.77 8.68
N LEU A 113 5.31 5.75 10.02
CA LEU A 113 6.50 6.16 10.79
C LEU A 113 7.70 5.25 10.55
N CYS A 114 7.50 3.93 10.45
CA CYS A 114 8.59 3.00 10.17
C CYS A 114 9.17 3.18 8.77
N HIS A 115 8.34 3.58 7.79
CA HIS A 115 8.73 3.47 6.39
C HIS A 115 8.78 4.79 5.61
N ARG A 116 8.32 5.91 6.14
CA ARG A 116 8.30 7.20 5.41
C ARG A 116 9.68 7.70 4.94
N ASN A 117 10.75 7.20 5.52
CA ASN A 117 12.11 7.56 5.10
C ASN A 117 12.67 6.63 3.99
N HIS A 118 11.92 5.61 3.56
CA HIS A 118 12.31 4.77 2.44
C HIS A 118 11.95 5.44 1.10
N PRO A 119 12.93 5.80 0.26
CA PRO A 119 12.66 6.44 -1.02
C PRO A 119 11.93 5.54 -2.02
N CYS A 120 11.98 4.23 -1.87
CA CYS A 120 11.24 3.30 -2.71
C CYS A 120 9.72 3.45 -2.58
N ILE A 121 9.22 3.85 -1.40
CA ILE A 121 7.77 4.02 -1.20
C ILE A 121 7.33 5.29 -1.94
N VAL A 122 6.39 5.11 -2.84
CA VAL A 122 5.85 6.18 -3.69
C VAL A 122 4.38 6.47 -3.38
N MET A 123 3.70 5.59 -2.66
CA MET A 123 2.27 5.69 -2.36
C MET A 123 1.93 4.86 -1.12
N TRP A 124 0.99 5.34 -0.30
CA TRP A 124 0.39 4.59 0.79
C TRP A 124 -0.93 3.99 0.36
N SER A 125 -1.18 2.72 0.67
CA SER A 125 -2.46 2.07 0.43
C SER A 125 -3.11 1.69 1.77
N ILE A 126 -4.35 2.15 1.96
CA ILE A 126 -5.07 2.04 3.24
C ILE A 126 -6.02 0.85 3.31
N GLY A 127 -6.17 0.10 2.23
CA GLY A 127 -7.06 -1.06 2.20
C GLY A 127 -7.11 -1.77 0.86
N ASN A 128 -7.55 -3.02 0.91
CA ASN A 128 -7.79 -3.85 -0.26
C ASN A 128 -9.22 -4.35 -0.30
N GLU A 129 -9.96 -4.05 -1.37
CA GLU A 129 -11.28 -4.62 -1.64
C GLU A 129 -12.19 -4.68 -0.41
N ILE A 130 -12.17 -3.60 0.37
CA ILE A 130 -12.84 -3.57 1.67
C ILE A 130 -14.36 -3.65 1.51
N PRO A 131 -15.05 -4.46 2.34
CA PRO A 131 -16.50 -4.61 2.21
C PRO A 131 -17.28 -3.31 2.35
N GLU A 132 -16.76 -2.33 3.10
CA GLU A 132 -17.43 -1.06 3.40
C GLU A 132 -17.42 -0.04 2.26
N GLN A 133 -16.79 -0.31 1.12
CA GLN A 133 -16.63 0.67 0.02
C GLN A 133 -17.96 1.16 -0.60
N TRP A 134 -19.09 0.57 -0.25
CA TRP A 134 -20.43 1.02 -0.66
C TRP A 134 -21.19 1.80 0.43
N SER A 135 -20.55 2.13 1.55
CA SER A 135 -21.24 2.69 2.72
C SER A 135 -20.71 4.07 3.16
N VAL A 136 -21.57 4.82 3.85
CA VAL A 136 -21.18 6.08 4.50
C VAL A 136 -20.08 5.85 5.55
N GLN A 137 -20.20 4.76 6.31
CA GLN A 137 -19.19 4.38 7.31
C GLN A 137 -17.83 4.12 6.65
N GLY A 138 -17.80 3.44 5.51
CA GLY A 138 -16.58 3.22 4.76
C GLY A 138 -15.91 4.53 4.33
N ARG A 139 -16.68 5.52 3.85
CA ARG A 139 -16.15 6.85 3.53
C ARG A 139 -15.51 7.54 4.74
N GLN A 140 -16.13 7.43 5.91
CA GLN A 140 -15.60 8.03 7.15
C GLN A 140 -14.28 7.36 7.54
N LEU A 141 -14.22 6.03 7.48
CA LEU A 141 -13.01 5.27 7.76
C LEU A 141 -11.90 5.56 6.74
N SER A 142 -12.24 5.66 5.46
CA SER A 142 -11.29 6.02 4.42
C SER A 142 -10.65 7.39 4.70
N ARG A 143 -11.46 8.41 4.99
CA ARG A 143 -10.96 9.74 5.34
C ARG A 143 -10.07 9.70 6.58
N TRP A 144 -10.51 9.04 7.62
CA TRP A 144 -9.75 8.91 8.86
C TRP A 144 -8.37 8.26 8.65
N LEU A 145 -8.30 7.17 7.88
CA LEU A 145 -7.02 6.52 7.58
C LEU A 145 -6.12 7.38 6.67
N GLN A 146 -6.70 8.10 5.71
CA GLN A 146 -5.97 9.07 4.89
C GLN A 146 -5.42 10.21 5.74
N ASP A 147 -6.21 10.76 6.68
CA ASP A 147 -5.78 11.83 7.57
C ASP A 147 -4.59 11.41 8.43
N ILE A 148 -4.55 10.14 8.87
CA ILE A 148 -3.38 9.59 9.57
C ILE A 148 -2.15 9.63 8.65
N CYS A 149 -2.29 9.15 7.41
CA CYS A 149 -1.19 9.15 6.44
C CYS A 149 -0.70 10.57 6.17
N HIS A 150 -1.58 11.49 5.80
CA HIS A 150 -1.22 12.87 5.42
C HIS A 150 -0.65 13.67 6.58
N ARG A 151 -1.10 13.44 7.81
CA ARG A 151 -0.54 14.06 9.02
C ARG A 151 0.91 13.63 9.26
N LEU A 152 1.25 12.38 8.97
CA LEU A 152 2.57 11.80 9.23
C LEU A 152 3.52 11.90 8.04
N ASP A 153 2.97 11.94 6.82
CA ASP A 153 3.70 12.07 5.57
C ASP A 153 2.84 12.80 4.50
N PRO A 154 2.93 14.12 4.43
CA PRO A 154 2.19 14.91 3.45
C PRO A 154 2.79 14.84 2.04
N THR A 155 3.85 14.07 1.82
CA THR A 155 4.62 14.05 0.56
C THR A 155 4.18 12.98 -0.41
N ARG A 156 3.41 11.98 0.04
CA ARG A 156 2.96 10.85 -0.77
C ARG A 156 1.44 10.80 -0.88
N PRO A 157 0.94 10.42 -2.07
CA PRO A 157 -0.48 10.17 -2.24
C PRO A 157 -0.92 8.94 -1.44
N VAL A 158 -2.22 8.91 -1.12
CA VAL A 158 -2.88 7.78 -0.48
C VAL A 158 -3.86 7.16 -1.48
N THR A 159 -3.97 5.85 -1.47
CA THR A 159 -4.88 5.08 -2.32
C THR A 159 -5.44 3.86 -1.60
N GLN A 160 -6.29 3.11 -2.27
CA GLN A 160 -6.76 1.79 -1.86
C GLN A 160 -7.19 0.95 -3.05
N GLY A 161 -7.15 -0.37 -2.93
CA GLY A 161 -7.74 -1.30 -3.90
C GLY A 161 -9.27 -1.29 -3.79
N MET A 162 -9.96 -1.09 -4.92
CA MET A 162 -11.43 -1.15 -5.02
C MET A 162 -11.83 -2.19 -6.07
N ASP A 163 -12.70 -3.12 -5.71
CA ASP A 163 -13.24 -4.15 -6.60
C ASP A 163 -14.70 -3.89 -6.99
N LYS A 164 -15.38 -2.95 -6.32
CA LYS A 164 -16.80 -2.59 -6.52
C LYS A 164 -16.94 -1.16 -7.01
N ALA A 165 -16.36 -0.87 -8.18
CA ALA A 165 -16.23 0.48 -8.70
C ALA A 165 -17.58 1.22 -8.80
N GLU A 166 -18.64 0.58 -9.32
CA GLU A 166 -19.96 1.19 -9.46
C GLU A 166 -20.56 1.55 -8.10
N ALA A 167 -20.57 0.61 -7.14
CA ALA A 167 -21.08 0.86 -5.79
C ALA A 167 -20.26 1.92 -5.06
N SER A 168 -18.96 1.94 -5.25
CA SER A 168 -18.06 2.94 -4.67
C SER A 168 -18.31 4.34 -5.24
N LEU A 169 -18.62 4.46 -6.53
CA LEU A 169 -19.01 5.73 -7.15
C LEU A 169 -20.36 6.20 -6.64
N GLN A 170 -21.37 5.34 -6.62
CA GLN A 170 -22.72 5.66 -6.15
C GLN A 170 -22.76 6.08 -4.67
N SER A 171 -21.98 5.41 -3.83
CA SER A 171 -21.88 5.74 -2.40
C SER A 171 -21.05 6.98 -2.11
N GLY A 172 -20.33 7.51 -3.08
CA GLY A 172 -19.36 8.59 -2.90
C GLY A 172 -18.07 8.14 -2.21
N PHE A 173 -17.83 6.85 -2.10
CA PHE A 173 -16.61 6.31 -1.51
C PHE A 173 -15.37 6.60 -2.37
N ALA A 174 -15.49 6.44 -3.69
CA ALA A 174 -14.39 6.70 -4.61
C ALA A 174 -13.98 8.19 -4.68
N GLN A 175 -14.88 9.12 -4.31
CA GLN A 175 -14.57 10.55 -4.32
C GLN A 175 -13.79 11.03 -3.09
N VAL A 176 -13.55 10.20 -2.12
CA VAL A 176 -12.76 10.56 -0.93
C VAL A 176 -11.30 10.10 -1.01
N MET A 177 -10.90 9.51 -2.14
CA MET A 177 -9.54 9.06 -2.42
C MET A 177 -8.78 10.08 -3.25
#